data_038378c592f7625291bba35dc63f2451
#
_entry.id   038378c592f7625291bba35dc63f2451
#
_cell.length_a   1.000
_cell.length_b   1.000
_cell.length_c   1.000
_cell.angle_alpha   90.00
_cell.angle_beta   90.00
_cell.angle_gamma   90.00
#
_symmetry.space_group_name_H-M   'P 1'
#
loop_
_entity.id
_entity.type
_entity.pdbx_description
1 polymer ?
#
loop_
_entity_poly.entity_id
_entity_poly.type
_entity_poly.pdbx_seq_one_letter_code
_entity_poly.pdbx_strand_id
1 'polypeptide(L)' 'MERDPVCDMEVDPQSAPKSEYQGQTYYFCSLACKQAFDENPSEYAAKARTVDKRR' A
#
# COMPACT_ATOMS: atom_id res chain seq x y z
N MET A 1 -13.15 -2.07 0.66
CA MET A 1 -11.89 -2.64 1.16
C MET A 1 -10.73 -2.09 0.37
N GLU A 2 -9.63 -1.90 1.02
CA GLU A 2 -8.44 -1.41 0.35
C GLU A 2 -7.48 -2.56 0.08
N ARG A 3 -6.50 -2.31 -0.76
CA ARG A 3 -5.55 -3.34 -1.11
C ARG A 3 -4.16 -2.98 -0.62
N ASP A 4 -3.51 -3.94 0.00
CA ASP A 4 -2.15 -3.79 0.51
C ASP A 4 -1.18 -3.78 -0.67
N PRO A 5 -0.42 -2.70 -0.88
CA PRO A 5 0.51 -2.65 -2.02
C PRO A 5 1.72 -3.57 -1.85
N VAL A 6 1.97 -4.06 -0.66
CA VAL A 6 3.10 -4.95 -0.42
C VAL A 6 2.69 -6.40 -0.60
N CYS A 7 1.62 -6.81 0.08
CA CYS A 7 1.15 -8.19 0.02
C CYS A 7 0.10 -8.43 -1.04
N ASP A 8 -0.52 -7.37 -1.53
CA ASP A 8 -1.57 -7.46 -2.54
C ASP A 8 -2.81 -8.19 -2.01
N MET A 9 -3.10 -7.99 -0.73
CA MET A 9 -4.26 -8.59 -0.10
C MET A 9 -5.25 -7.52 0.29
N GLU A 10 -6.50 -7.91 0.40
CA GLU A 10 -7.54 -6.97 0.81
C GLU A 10 -7.48 -6.74 2.31
N VAL A 11 -7.63 -5.48 2.70
CA VAL A 11 -7.57 -5.12 4.11
C VAL A 11 -8.72 -4.18 4.43
N ASP A 12 -9.07 -4.14 5.71
CA ASP A 12 -10.11 -3.26 6.20
C ASP A 12 -9.51 -1.89 6.50
N PRO A 13 -9.89 -0.84 5.75
CA PRO A 13 -9.26 0.47 5.94
C PRO A 13 -9.50 1.06 7.32
N GLN A 14 -10.51 0.59 8.04
CA GLN A 14 -10.79 1.13 9.35
C GLN A 14 -9.86 0.59 10.42
N SER A 15 -9.35 -0.61 10.25
CA SER A 15 -8.48 -1.21 11.26
C SER A 15 -7.08 -1.49 10.76
N ALA A 16 -6.85 -1.43 9.45
CA ALA A 16 -5.53 -1.74 8.91
C ALA A 16 -4.55 -0.61 9.16
N PRO A 17 -3.27 -0.92 9.34
CA PRO A 17 -2.25 0.11 9.39
C PRO A 17 -2.20 0.85 8.06
N LYS A 18 -1.86 2.14 8.12
CA LYS A 18 -1.83 2.94 6.90
C LYS A 18 -0.62 3.86 6.89
N SER A 19 -0.22 4.25 5.69
CA SER A 19 0.83 5.23 5.49
C SER A 19 0.42 6.17 4.39
N GLU A 20 0.95 7.39 4.44
CA GLU A 20 0.66 8.38 3.42
C GLU A 20 1.92 8.67 2.63
N TYR A 21 1.82 8.69 1.31
CA TYR A 21 2.96 8.94 0.45
C TYR A 21 2.50 9.74 -0.77
N GLN A 22 3.07 10.92 -0.92
CA GLN A 22 2.77 11.81 -2.05
C GLN A 22 1.27 12.06 -2.21
N GLY A 23 0.60 12.33 -1.10
CA GLY A 23 -0.81 12.65 -1.13
C GLY A 23 -1.74 11.46 -1.26
N GLN A 24 -1.19 10.24 -1.27
CA GLN A 24 -1.98 9.02 -1.35
C GLN A 24 -1.89 8.26 -0.05
N THR A 25 -3.00 7.67 0.37
CA THR A 25 -3.01 6.84 1.56
C THR A 25 -2.99 5.38 1.16
N TYR A 26 -2.10 4.62 1.77
CA TYR A 26 -1.95 3.19 1.50
C TYR A 26 -2.23 2.42 2.77
N TYR A 27 -2.93 1.30 2.63
CA TYR A 27 -3.31 0.46 3.77
C TYR A 27 -2.57 -0.87 3.68
N PHE A 28 -2.30 -1.47 4.83
CA PHE A 28 -1.46 -2.66 4.88
C PHE A 28 -2.12 -3.72 5.75
N CYS A 29 -1.80 -4.98 5.47
CA CYS A 29 -2.38 -6.07 6.23
C CYS A 29 -1.74 -6.21 7.60
N SER A 30 -0.53 -5.68 7.78
CA SER A 30 0.14 -5.74 9.06
C SER A 30 1.21 -4.67 9.12
N LEU A 31 1.79 -4.49 10.30
CA LEU A 31 2.86 -3.52 10.47
C LEU A 31 4.11 -3.92 9.70
N ALA A 32 4.32 -5.20 9.50
CA ALA A 32 5.47 -5.67 8.73
C ALA A 32 5.38 -5.15 7.30
N CYS A 33 4.20 -5.20 6.70
CA CYS A 33 4.01 -4.67 5.36
C CYS A 33 4.15 -3.17 5.34
N LYS A 34 3.64 -2.51 6.38
CA LYS A 34 3.78 -1.07 6.47
C LYS A 34 5.24 -0.66 6.54
N GLN A 35 6.03 -1.39 7.32
CA GLN A 35 7.44 -1.08 7.43
C GLN A 35 8.18 -1.30 6.12
N ALA A 36 7.84 -2.36 5.41
CA ALA A 36 8.44 -2.60 4.10
C ALA A 36 8.14 -1.45 3.15
N PHE A 37 6.92 -0.97 3.18
CA PHE A 37 6.54 0.17 2.35
C PHE A 37 7.34 1.40 2.75
N ASP A 38 7.45 1.67 4.04
CA ASP A 38 8.15 2.86 4.53
C ASP A 38 9.64 2.84 4.14
N GLU A 39 10.21 1.66 3.97
CA GLU A 39 11.61 1.55 3.56
C GLU A 39 11.78 1.80 2.08
N ASN A 40 10.81 1.43 1.27
CA ASN A 40 10.88 1.62 -0.17
C ASN A 40 9.53 2.12 -0.72
N PRO A 41 9.10 3.29 -0.26
CA PRO A 41 7.74 3.73 -0.61
C PRO A 41 7.56 3.97 -2.10
N SER A 42 8.57 4.50 -2.78
CA SER A 42 8.38 4.80 -4.20
C SER A 42 8.24 3.53 -5.01
N GLU A 43 8.91 2.47 -4.60
CA GLU A 43 8.83 1.21 -5.32
C GLU A 43 7.44 0.60 -5.20
N TYR A 44 6.90 0.56 -3.99
CA TYR A 44 5.60 -0.04 -3.79
C TYR A 44 4.48 0.86 -4.31
N ALA A 45 4.64 2.16 -4.20
CA ALA A 45 3.66 3.09 -4.73
C ALA A 45 3.59 3.00 -6.26
N ALA A 46 4.73 2.88 -6.91
CA ALA A 46 4.76 2.73 -8.35
C ALA A 46 4.11 1.42 -8.77
N LYS A 47 4.33 0.36 -8.00
CA LYS A 47 3.75 -0.91 -8.29
C LYS A 47 2.22 -0.85 -8.20
N ALA A 48 1.70 -0.19 -7.19
CA ALA A 48 0.28 -0.04 -7.03
C ALA A 48 -0.33 0.77 -8.16
N ARG A 49 0.38 1.80 -8.60
CA ARG A 49 -0.11 2.62 -9.67
C ARG A 49 -0.05 1.93 -11.00
N THR A 50 0.96 1.13 -11.22
CA THR A 50 1.14 0.43 -12.47
C THR A 50 -0.03 -0.48 -12.78
N VAL A 51 -0.61 -1.05 -11.76
CA VAL A 51 -1.76 -1.91 -11.95
C VAL A 51 -2.90 -1.17 -12.64
N ASP A 52 -3.07 0.07 -12.29
CA ASP A 52 -4.07 0.87 -12.91
C ASP A 52 -3.83 1.18 -14.33
N LYS A 53 -2.59 1.36 -14.66
CA LYS A 53 -2.25 1.76 -15.95
C LYS A 53 -2.31 0.73 -16.93
N ARG A 54 -2.23 -0.13 -16.80
CA ARG A 54 -2.09 -1.02 -17.79
C ARG A 54 -2.58 -0.89 -18.84
N ARG A 55 -2.53 -0.53 -19.25
CA ARG A 55 -3.04 -0.28 -20.32
C ARG A 55 -2.90 -0.58 -20.94
#